data_1ac578f6ee19e9ea44e07e6075f7a773
#
_entry.id   1ac578f6ee19e9ea44e07e6075f7a773
#
_cell.length_a   1.000
_cell.length_b   1.000
_cell.length_c   1.000
_cell.angle_alpha   90.00
_cell.angle_beta   90.00
_cell.angle_gamma   90.00
#
_symmetry.space_group_name_H-M   'P 1'
#
loop_
_entity.id
_entity.type
_entity.pdbx_description
1 polymer ?
#
loop_
_entity_poly.entity_id
_entity_poly.type
_entity_poly.pdbx_seq_one_letter_code
_entity_poly.pdbx_strand_id
1 'polypeptide(L)'
;MFKSSYGLPVPLRGFCVIRRAIGTICVGAVLCLGIGESAHAEGLKLSGSSKSPGTGKDSRFNLLDGRLAVQYSNSDRLKPNAGDGATADTLPRFSGSYKGEFLAVAKAAARKHNVPEDLFLRLVQQESGWNVGAVSSAGATGLAQLMPGTANRLAVDIDDPAQNLEGGARYLRQMFDKFGTWRLALAAYNAGPAAVEKHGGIPPYRETENYVVAILG
;
A
#
# COMPACT_ATOMS: atom_id res chain seq x y z
N MET A 1 -10.12 16.04 66.83
CA MET A 1 -10.19 17.52 66.89
C MET A 1 -9.79 18.09 65.54
N PHE A 2 -10.65 18.99 65.03
CA PHE A 2 -10.57 19.79 63.79
C PHE A 2 -10.89 19.05 62.48
N LYS A 3 -12.14 19.15 62.00
CA LYS A 3 -12.88 20.16 61.24
C LYS A 3 -12.29 20.39 59.85
N SER A 4 -13.05 19.90 58.81
CA SER A 4 -14.06 20.66 58.05
C SER A 4 -13.40 21.72 57.15
N SER A 5 -13.58 21.81 55.87
CA SER A 5 -14.82 22.23 55.19
C SER A 5 -14.55 22.60 53.72
N TYR A 6 -15.63 22.57 52.96
CA TYR A 6 -15.99 23.32 51.72
C TYR A 6 -15.35 22.82 50.43
N GLY A 7 -15.99 22.28 49.49
CA GLY A 7 -17.34 22.49 48.99
C GLY A 7 -17.45 23.73 48.12
N LEU A 8 -17.23 23.60 46.77
CA LEU A 8 -17.83 24.53 45.81
C LEU A 8 -18.18 23.79 44.51
N PRO A 9 -19.35 24.01 43.96
CA PRO A 9 -19.80 23.35 42.74
C PRO A 9 -19.25 24.06 41.48
N VAL A 10 -18.88 23.27 40.50
CA VAL A 10 -18.53 23.75 39.15
C VAL A 10 -19.80 24.01 38.37
N PRO A 11 -19.97 25.18 37.75
CA PRO A 11 -21.17 25.48 36.98
C PRO A 11 -21.18 24.80 35.62
N LEU A 12 -22.28 24.13 35.33
CA LEU A 12 -22.71 23.71 34.01
C LEU A 12 -22.91 24.93 33.09
N ARG A 13 -22.15 25.07 32.08
CA ARG A 13 -22.40 25.90 30.90
C ARG A 13 -22.20 25.02 29.70
N GLY A 14 -23.08 24.85 28.84
CA GLY A 14 -24.14 25.52 28.21
C GLY A 14 -24.20 24.91 26.82
N PHE A 15 -25.23 24.11 26.57
CA PHE A 15 -25.54 23.57 25.25
C PHE A 15 -25.77 24.72 24.27
N CYS A 16 -24.93 24.90 23.29
CA CYS A 16 -25.20 25.71 22.11
C CYS A 16 -25.58 24.79 20.96
N VAL A 17 -26.90 24.58 20.83
CA VAL A 17 -27.52 23.95 19.66
C VAL A 17 -27.55 24.98 18.54
N ILE A 18 -26.66 24.84 17.58
CA ILE A 18 -26.78 25.58 16.32
C ILE A 18 -27.54 24.70 15.31
N ARG A 19 -28.86 24.97 15.27
CA ARG A 19 -29.71 24.63 14.13
C ARG A 19 -29.24 25.45 12.93
N ARG A 20 -28.78 24.82 11.90
CA ARG A 20 -28.65 25.47 10.57
C ARG A 20 -29.60 24.82 9.59
N ALA A 21 -30.37 25.73 9.06
CA ALA A 21 -31.45 25.68 8.12
C ALA A 21 -31.21 24.80 6.89
N ILE A 22 -32.28 24.15 6.52
CA ILE A 22 -32.58 23.51 5.26
C ILE A 22 -32.57 24.57 4.16
N GLY A 23 -31.65 24.50 3.26
CA GLY A 23 -31.63 25.27 2.00
C GLY A 23 -32.06 24.35 0.85
N THR A 24 -33.33 24.46 0.49
CA THR A 24 -33.92 23.94 -0.76
C THR A 24 -33.27 24.66 -1.92
N ILE A 25 -32.61 23.93 -2.83
CA ILE A 25 -32.21 24.47 -4.13
C ILE A 25 -32.82 23.61 -5.24
N CYS A 26 -33.46 24.35 -6.11
CA CYS A 26 -34.28 23.97 -7.22
C CYS A 26 -33.63 23.02 -8.23
N VAL A 27 -34.49 22.11 -8.69
CA VAL A 27 -34.40 21.34 -9.91
C VAL A 27 -34.35 22.27 -11.13
N GLY A 28 -33.26 22.25 -11.85
CA GLY A 28 -33.15 22.80 -13.20
C GLY A 28 -32.97 21.66 -14.19
N ALA A 29 -34.06 21.20 -14.79
CA ALA A 29 -34.03 20.28 -15.91
C ALA A 29 -33.63 21.05 -17.16
N VAL A 30 -32.45 20.76 -17.72
CA VAL A 30 -32.10 21.14 -19.07
C VAL A 30 -32.20 19.91 -19.97
N LEU A 31 -33.26 19.93 -20.76
CA LEU A 31 -33.51 18.97 -21.82
C LEU A 31 -32.67 19.39 -23.03
N CYS A 32 -31.56 18.72 -23.31
CA CYS A 32 -30.87 18.81 -24.60
C CYS A 32 -31.21 17.60 -25.44
N LEU A 33 -32.14 17.79 -26.38
CA LEU A 33 -32.35 16.94 -27.54
C LEU A 33 -31.12 17.13 -28.45
N GLY A 34 -30.27 16.14 -28.54
CA GLY A 34 -29.18 16.04 -29.51
C GLY A 34 -29.39 14.82 -30.38
N ILE A 35 -29.62 15.08 -31.64
CA ILE A 35 -29.93 14.20 -32.76
C ILE A 35 -28.83 13.17 -32.95
N GLY A 36 -29.18 11.89 -33.00
CA GLY A 36 -28.27 10.80 -33.28
C GLY A 36 -27.80 10.79 -34.73
N GLU A 37 -26.53 10.71 -34.96
CA GLU A 37 -25.97 10.20 -36.21
C GLU A 37 -25.35 8.85 -35.94
N SER A 38 -26.00 7.83 -36.46
CA SER A 38 -25.53 6.46 -36.51
C SER A 38 -24.46 6.36 -37.60
N ALA A 39 -23.21 6.33 -37.24
CA ALA A 39 -22.15 5.93 -38.13
C ALA A 39 -22.18 4.41 -38.29
N HIS A 40 -22.75 3.92 -39.40
CA HIS A 40 -22.59 2.55 -39.83
C HIS A 40 -21.14 2.31 -40.24
N ALA A 41 -20.39 1.59 -39.43
CA ALA A 41 -19.15 0.98 -39.86
C ALA A 41 -19.46 -0.28 -40.67
N GLU A 42 -19.34 -0.17 -41.99
CA GLU A 42 -19.40 -1.32 -42.90
C GLU A 42 -18.23 -2.27 -42.58
N GLY A 43 -18.60 -3.46 -42.11
CA GLY A 43 -17.64 -4.53 -41.88
C GLY A 43 -17.08 -5.05 -43.22
N LEU A 44 -15.79 -4.91 -43.40
CA LEU A 44 -15.02 -5.54 -44.45
C LEU A 44 -15.11 -7.07 -44.27
N LYS A 45 -15.94 -7.73 -45.03
CA LYS A 45 -15.94 -9.19 -45.15
C LYS A 45 -14.77 -9.60 -46.06
N LEU A 46 -13.66 -9.98 -45.43
CA LEU A 46 -12.62 -10.74 -46.13
C LEU A 46 -13.07 -12.20 -46.24
N SER A 47 -13.71 -12.52 -47.37
CA SER A 47 -13.89 -13.90 -47.81
C SER A 47 -12.56 -14.41 -48.36
N GLY A 48 -11.79 -15.12 -47.54
CA GLY A 48 -10.55 -15.78 -47.91
C GLY A 48 -10.72 -17.29 -47.78
N SER A 49 -10.96 -17.93 -48.93
CA SER A 49 -11.02 -19.37 -49.13
C SER A 49 -9.78 -20.07 -48.53
N SER A 50 -10.02 -21.00 -47.62
CA SER A 50 -9.03 -21.95 -47.15
C SER A 50 -8.60 -22.91 -48.25
N LYS A 51 -7.40 -22.76 -48.75
CA LYS A 51 -6.66 -23.83 -49.43
C LYS A 51 -5.33 -23.97 -48.70
N SER A 52 -5.19 -25.07 -47.97
CA SER A 52 -3.88 -25.56 -47.55
C SER A 52 -3.08 -25.95 -48.79
N PRO A 53 -1.85 -25.54 -48.89
CA PRO A 53 -0.82 -26.35 -49.51
C PRO A 53 0.37 -26.52 -48.57
N GLY A 54 0.74 -27.74 -48.40
CA GLY A 54 2.06 -28.33 -48.56
C GLY A 54 3.25 -27.60 -47.97
N THR A 55 3.86 -28.29 -47.02
CA THR A 55 5.30 -28.29 -46.69
C THR A 55 6.20 -27.50 -47.67
N GLY A 56 6.39 -26.22 -47.36
CA GLY A 56 7.44 -25.40 -47.93
C GLY A 56 8.11 -24.66 -46.77
N LYS A 57 9.34 -25.08 -46.49
CA LYS A 57 10.21 -24.44 -45.50
C LYS A 57 10.52 -23.01 -45.93
N ASP A 58 9.76 -22.04 -45.48
CA ASP A 58 10.10 -20.64 -45.65
C ASP A 58 11.16 -20.22 -44.63
N SER A 59 12.39 -20.55 -44.99
CA SER A 59 13.62 -20.18 -44.25
C SER A 59 13.82 -18.66 -44.07
N ARG A 60 12.97 -17.85 -44.73
CA ARG A 60 13.12 -16.38 -44.71
C ARG A 60 12.46 -15.70 -43.49
N PHE A 61 11.39 -16.28 -42.97
CA PHE A 61 10.77 -15.76 -41.77
C PHE A 61 11.53 -16.06 -40.49
N ASN A 62 12.15 -17.25 -40.40
CA ASN A 62 12.99 -17.62 -39.25
C ASN A 62 14.27 -16.78 -39.15
N LEU A 63 14.75 -16.20 -40.26
CA LEU A 63 15.95 -15.37 -40.24
C LEU A 63 15.70 -13.96 -39.69
N LEU A 64 14.48 -13.45 -39.88
CA LEU A 64 14.06 -12.14 -39.37
C LEU A 64 13.72 -12.21 -37.88
N ASP A 65 13.00 -13.25 -37.46
CA ASP A 65 12.64 -13.46 -36.03
C ASP A 65 13.92 -13.72 -35.20
N GLY A 66 14.89 -14.49 -35.69
CA GLY A 66 16.12 -14.72 -34.97
C GLY A 66 17.00 -13.48 -34.79
N ARG A 67 17.02 -12.58 -35.78
CA ARG A 67 17.78 -11.32 -35.68
C ARG A 67 17.11 -10.30 -34.76
N LEU A 68 15.79 -10.21 -34.81
CA LEU A 68 15.02 -9.34 -33.89
C LEU A 68 15.09 -9.87 -32.47
N ALA A 69 14.97 -11.16 -32.23
CA ALA A 69 15.09 -11.76 -30.91
C ALA A 69 16.45 -11.50 -30.26
N VAL A 70 17.55 -11.60 -31.03
CA VAL A 70 18.92 -11.28 -30.55
C VAL A 70 19.09 -9.78 -30.29
N GLN A 71 18.46 -8.91 -31.09
CA GLN A 71 18.54 -7.47 -30.90
C GLN A 71 17.75 -7.01 -29.65
N TYR A 72 16.65 -7.70 -29.34
CA TYR A 72 15.87 -7.45 -28.11
C TYR A 72 16.48 -8.11 -26.86
N SER A 73 17.18 -9.25 -27.01
CA SER A 73 17.82 -9.90 -25.86
C SER A 73 19.01 -9.12 -25.29
N ASN A 74 19.63 -8.24 -26.08
CA ASN A 74 20.72 -7.36 -25.66
C ASN A 74 20.26 -5.96 -25.24
N SER A 75 18.96 -5.69 -25.23
CA SER A 75 18.41 -4.42 -24.74
C SER A 75 18.25 -4.44 -23.22
N ASP A 76 19.37 -4.55 -22.51
CA ASP A 76 19.39 -4.42 -21.04
C ASP A 76 18.83 -3.05 -20.54
N ARG A 77 18.72 -2.07 -21.45
CA ARG A 77 18.08 -0.78 -21.19
C ARG A 77 16.56 -0.83 -21.07
N LEU A 78 15.91 -1.86 -21.60
CA LEU A 78 14.45 -2.02 -21.57
C LEU A 78 13.99 -3.09 -20.55
N LYS A 79 14.93 -3.80 -19.94
CA LYS A 79 14.61 -4.58 -18.75
C LYS A 79 14.35 -3.58 -17.62
N PRO A 80 13.17 -3.59 -16.98
CA PRO A 80 12.99 -2.85 -15.74
C PRO A 80 14.18 -3.22 -14.86
N ASN A 81 14.87 -2.21 -14.36
CA ASN A 81 16.06 -2.42 -13.53
C ASN A 81 15.66 -3.36 -12.39
N ALA A 82 16.04 -4.63 -12.49
CA ALA A 82 15.69 -5.68 -11.52
C ALA A 82 16.37 -5.46 -10.15
N GLY A 83 17.00 -4.29 -9.98
CA GLY A 83 17.75 -3.94 -8.80
C GLY A 83 16.92 -3.44 -7.61
N ASP A 84 15.73 -2.88 -7.84
CA ASP A 84 15.00 -2.19 -6.76
C ASP A 84 13.57 -2.69 -6.50
N GLY A 85 13.04 -3.55 -7.33
CA GLY A 85 11.73 -4.18 -7.12
C GLY A 85 11.92 -5.61 -6.61
N ALA A 86 12.11 -5.80 -5.30
CA ALA A 86 11.99 -7.11 -4.71
C ALA A 86 10.57 -7.63 -5.00
N THR A 87 10.43 -8.52 -5.98
CA THR A 87 9.21 -9.27 -6.21
C THR A 87 8.97 -10.18 -5.00
N ALA A 88 7.74 -10.59 -4.77
CA ALA A 88 7.39 -11.45 -3.63
C ALA A 88 8.26 -12.72 -3.55
N ASP A 89 8.77 -13.21 -4.70
CA ASP A 89 9.63 -14.38 -4.79
C ASP A 89 11.07 -14.16 -4.33
N THR A 90 11.53 -12.90 -4.23
CA THR A 90 12.90 -12.55 -3.80
C THR A 90 12.96 -12.05 -2.35
N LEU A 91 11.82 -11.91 -1.71
CA LEU A 91 11.77 -11.46 -0.31
C LEU A 91 12.21 -12.58 0.64
N PRO A 92 13.00 -12.27 1.67
CA PRO A 92 13.39 -13.25 2.66
C PRO A 92 12.17 -13.80 3.40
N ARG A 93 12.17 -15.11 3.65
CA ARG A 93 11.11 -15.73 4.45
C ARG A 93 11.20 -15.30 5.90
N PHE A 94 10.05 -15.22 6.55
CA PHE A 94 9.99 -15.00 7.99
C PHE A 94 10.52 -16.24 8.73
N SER A 95 11.63 -16.08 9.43
CA SER A 95 12.29 -17.13 10.23
C SER A 95 12.14 -16.92 11.74
N GLY A 96 11.27 -15.99 12.16
CA GLY A 96 11.03 -15.69 13.57
C GLY A 96 10.40 -16.86 14.32
N SER A 97 10.68 -16.96 15.60
CA SER A 97 10.18 -18.03 16.50
C SER A 97 8.75 -17.80 16.98
N TYR A 98 8.17 -16.63 16.73
CA TYR A 98 6.82 -16.30 17.20
C TYR A 98 5.76 -17.21 16.57
N LYS A 99 4.99 -17.88 17.43
CA LYS A 99 3.87 -18.77 17.05
C LYS A 99 2.58 -18.43 17.82
N GLY A 100 2.50 -17.21 18.38
CA GLY A 100 1.37 -16.76 19.17
C GLY A 100 0.13 -16.45 18.32
N GLU A 101 -0.93 -16.05 19.00
CA GLU A 101 -2.26 -15.82 18.44
C GLU A 101 -2.30 -14.77 17.33
N PHE A 102 -1.43 -13.75 17.40
CA PHE A 102 -1.42 -12.66 16.42
C PHE A 102 -0.73 -13.01 15.09
N LEU A 103 -0.05 -14.16 14.99
CA LEU A 103 0.57 -14.59 13.74
C LEU A 103 -0.46 -14.77 12.62
N ALA A 104 -1.57 -15.43 12.91
CA ALA A 104 -2.65 -15.63 11.95
C ALA A 104 -3.33 -14.31 11.58
N VAL A 105 -3.52 -13.43 12.55
CA VAL A 105 -4.12 -12.08 12.36
C VAL A 105 -3.22 -11.23 11.46
N ALA A 106 -1.91 -11.20 11.72
CA ALA A 106 -0.95 -10.45 10.90
C ALA A 106 -0.90 -10.96 9.45
N LYS A 107 -0.91 -12.29 9.25
CA LYS A 107 -0.99 -12.87 7.90
C LYS A 107 -2.29 -12.48 7.19
N ALA A 108 -3.42 -12.51 7.89
CA ALA A 108 -4.70 -12.11 7.32
C ALA A 108 -4.70 -10.61 6.93
N ALA A 109 -4.16 -9.74 7.77
CA ALA A 109 -4.00 -8.32 7.50
C ALA A 109 -3.10 -8.08 6.27
N ALA A 110 -1.97 -8.77 6.18
CA ALA A 110 -1.06 -8.68 5.03
C ALA A 110 -1.77 -9.07 3.72
N ARG A 111 -2.46 -10.23 3.70
CA ARG A 111 -3.24 -10.68 2.53
C ARG A 111 -4.33 -9.70 2.14
N LYS A 112 -5.09 -9.19 3.11
CA LYS A 112 -6.18 -8.22 2.88
C LYS A 112 -5.69 -6.98 2.14
N HIS A 113 -4.45 -6.54 2.41
CA HIS A 113 -3.87 -5.34 1.83
C HIS A 113 -2.83 -5.61 0.73
N ASN A 114 -2.75 -6.83 0.21
CA ASN A 114 -1.78 -7.22 -0.83
C ASN A 114 -0.33 -6.90 -0.44
N VAL A 115 0.02 -7.15 0.81
CA VAL A 115 1.39 -7.09 1.33
C VAL A 115 1.92 -8.52 1.43
N PRO A 116 3.15 -8.80 1.00
CA PRO A 116 3.76 -10.12 1.20
C PRO A 116 3.77 -10.50 2.69
N GLU A 117 3.25 -11.69 3.01
CA GLU A 117 3.11 -12.11 4.42
C GLU A 117 4.44 -12.06 5.17
N ASP A 118 5.47 -12.68 4.60
CA ASP A 118 6.78 -12.76 5.24
C ASP A 118 7.40 -11.37 5.48
N LEU A 119 7.19 -10.43 4.55
CA LEU A 119 7.63 -9.04 4.72
C LEU A 119 6.94 -8.39 5.92
N PHE A 120 5.62 -8.53 6.01
CA PHE A 120 4.86 -7.93 7.09
C PHE A 120 5.17 -8.55 8.45
N LEU A 121 5.35 -9.87 8.50
CA LEU A 121 5.75 -10.55 9.74
C LEU A 121 7.15 -10.10 10.22
N ARG A 122 8.09 -9.88 9.30
CA ARG A 122 9.41 -9.34 9.63
C ARG A 122 9.32 -7.89 10.12
N LEU A 123 8.43 -7.10 9.52
CA LEU A 123 8.15 -5.75 9.99
C LEU A 123 7.64 -5.77 11.44
N VAL A 124 6.60 -6.55 11.75
CA VAL A 124 6.04 -6.65 13.11
C VAL A 124 7.09 -7.13 14.12
N GLN A 125 7.93 -8.09 13.71
CA GLN A 125 9.06 -8.53 14.54
C GLN A 125 10.04 -7.40 14.83
N GLN A 126 10.34 -6.55 13.85
CA GLN A 126 11.25 -5.41 13.99
C GLN A 126 10.63 -4.29 14.82
N GLU A 127 9.34 -4.02 14.67
CA GLU A 127 8.65 -2.92 15.34
C GLU A 127 8.43 -3.16 16.83
N SER A 128 7.91 -4.30 17.20
CA SER A 128 7.49 -4.58 18.58
C SER A 128 8.06 -5.87 19.17
N GLY A 129 8.70 -6.71 18.36
CA GLY A 129 9.03 -8.08 18.77
C GLY A 129 7.78 -8.89 19.17
N TRP A 130 6.60 -8.55 18.62
CA TRP A 130 5.29 -9.12 18.95
C TRP A 130 4.76 -8.72 20.35
N ASN A 131 5.28 -7.64 20.94
CA ASN A 131 4.74 -7.10 22.19
C ASN A 131 3.54 -6.19 21.90
N VAL A 132 2.35 -6.63 22.32
CA VAL A 132 1.09 -5.88 22.16
C VAL A 132 1.13 -4.53 22.88
N GLY A 133 1.77 -4.49 24.04
CA GLY A 133 1.86 -3.28 24.88
C GLY A 133 3.06 -2.39 24.55
N ALA A 134 3.74 -2.59 23.42
CA ALA A 134 4.90 -1.80 23.06
C ALA A 134 4.51 -0.35 22.78
N VAL A 135 5.20 0.58 23.45
CA VAL A 135 5.08 2.03 23.22
C VAL A 135 6.48 2.61 23.09
N SER A 136 6.75 3.28 21.98
CA SER A 136 8.04 3.95 21.76
C SER A 136 8.12 5.29 22.46
N SER A 137 9.33 5.85 22.60
CA SER A 137 9.55 7.20 23.15
C SER A 137 8.86 8.30 22.33
N ALA A 138 8.61 8.05 21.05
CA ALA A 138 7.89 8.95 20.15
C ALA A 138 6.34 8.76 20.19
N GLY A 139 5.86 7.76 20.96
CA GLY A 139 4.44 7.46 21.09
C GLY A 139 3.88 6.51 20.01
N ALA A 140 4.75 5.83 19.25
CA ALA A 140 4.29 4.74 18.39
C ALA A 140 3.84 3.56 19.25
N THR A 141 2.70 2.95 18.92
CA THR A 141 1.99 2.02 19.81
C THR A 141 1.65 0.70 19.11
N GLY A 142 1.74 -0.38 19.87
CA GLY A 142 1.22 -1.71 19.52
C GLY A 142 2.15 -2.52 18.62
N LEU A 143 1.59 -3.61 18.08
CA LEU A 143 2.32 -4.61 17.29
C LEU A 143 3.03 -4.04 16.06
N ALA A 144 2.36 -3.15 15.34
CA ALA A 144 2.87 -2.51 14.13
C ALA A 144 3.43 -1.10 14.40
N GLN A 145 3.56 -0.67 15.66
CA GLN A 145 4.10 0.62 16.08
C GLN A 145 3.53 1.80 15.27
N LEU A 146 2.20 1.91 15.24
CA LEU A 146 1.55 3.03 14.58
C LEU A 146 1.67 4.30 15.42
N MET A 147 1.94 5.42 14.75
CA MET A 147 1.81 6.73 15.38
C MET A 147 0.33 7.09 15.54
N PRO A 148 -0.09 7.76 16.65
CA PRO A 148 -1.49 8.14 16.87
C PRO A 148 -2.12 8.91 15.71
N GLY A 149 -1.38 9.84 15.09
CA GLY A 149 -1.84 10.56 13.91
C GLY A 149 -2.07 9.67 12.70
N THR A 150 -1.29 8.59 12.55
CA THR A 150 -1.48 7.60 11.48
C THR A 150 -2.68 6.73 11.75
N ALA A 151 -2.86 6.24 12.99
CA ALA A 151 -4.02 5.45 13.40
C ALA A 151 -5.32 6.23 13.18
N ASN A 152 -5.36 7.50 13.58
CA ASN A 152 -6.51 8.38 13.36
C ASN A 152 -6.86 8.53 11.86
N ARG A 153 -5.86 8.77 10.99
CA ARG A 153 -6.09 8.85 9.54
C ARG A 153 -6.61 7.55 8.94
N LEU A 154 -6.18 6.44 9.51
CA LEU A 154 -6.60 5.11 9.09
C LEU A 154 -7.92 4.68 9.74
N ALA A 155 -8.48 5.45 10.66
CA ALA A 155 -9.66 5.13 11.43
C ALA A 155 -9.58 3.73 12.08
N VAL A 156 -8.45 3.45 12.75
CA VAL A 156 -8.21 2.22 13.51
C VAL A 156 -8.01 2.56 14.99
N ASP A 157 -8.48 1.68 15.84
CA ASP A 157 -8.16 1.71 17.26
C ASP A 157 -6.70 1.21 17.42
N ILE A 158 -5.84 2.09 17.92
CA ILE A 158 -4.41 1.81 18.05
C ILE A 158 -4.13 0.78 19.15
N ASP A 159 -5.01 0.70 20.15
CA ASP A 159 -4.88 -0.18 21.30
C ASP A 159 -5.50 -1.57 21.06
N ASP A 160 -6.30 -1.74 19.99
CA ASP A 160 -6.78 -3.03 19.53
C ASP A 160 -5.71 -3.72 18.66
N PRO A 161 -5.15 -4.88 19.09
CA PRO A 161 -4.05 -5.52 18.36
C PRO A 161 -4.40 -5.91 16.94
N ALA A 162 -5.65 -6.31 16.67
CA ALA A 162 -6.08 -6.72 15.34
C ALA A 162 -6.22 -5.51 14.41
N GLN A 163 -6.79 -4.41 14.90
CA GLN A 163 -6.89 -3.16 14.15
C GLN A 163 -5.52 -2.50 13.96
N ASN A 164 -4.64 -2.60 14.95
CA ASN A 164 -3.26 -2.12 14.86
C ASN A 164 -2.50 -2.84 13.75
N LEU A 165 -2.58 -4.18 13.67
CA LEU A 165 -1.98 -4.97 12.60
C LEU A 165 -2.60 -4.66 11.24
N GLU A 166 -3.93 -4.52 11.17
CA GLU A 166 -4.59 -4.14 9.91
C GLU A 166 -4.16 -2.76 9.45
N GLY A 167 -4.14 -1.78 10.36
CA GLY A 167 -3.66 -0.43 10.08
C GLY A 167 -2.23 -0.41 9.60
N GLY A 168 -1.34 -1.19 10.23
CA GLY A 168 0.05 -1.34 9.84
C GLY A 168 0.22 -1.89 8.43
N ALA A 169 -0.48 -2.98 8.10
CA ALA A 169 -0.44 -3.58 6.76
C ALA A 169 -0.98 -2.60 5.70
N ARG A 170 -2.08 -1.91 5.98
CA ARG A 170 -2.67 -0.89 5.10
C ARG A 170 -1.74 0.29 4.91
N TYR A 171 -1.09 0.77 5.95
CA TYR A 171 -0.14 1.87 5.86
C TYR A 171 1.10 1.48 5.04
N LEU A 172 1.65 0.30 5.26
CA LEU A 172 2.76 -0.21 4.46
C LEU A 172 2.39 -0.32 2.98
N ARG A 173 1.17 -0.79 2.68
CA ARG A 173 0.66 -0.84 1.31
C ARG A 173 0.55 0.55 0.68
N GLN A 174 0.03 1.53 1.39
CA GLN A 174 -0.02 2.92 0.93
C GLN A 174 1.38 3.47 0.61
N MET A 175 2.38 3.12 1.41
CA MET A 175 3.78 3.50 1.13
C MET A 175 4.31 2.81 -0.13
N PHE A 176 3.97 1.53 -0.33
CA PHE A 176 4.33 0.82 -1.55
C PHE A 176 3.66 1.44 -2.79
N ASP A 177 2.38 1.75 -2.72
CA ASP A 177 1.64 2.37 -3.83
C ASP A 177 2.23 3.74 -4.21
N LYS A 178 2.77 4.46 -3.22
CA LYS A 178 3.39 5.77 -3.41
C LYS A 178 4.80 5.70 -3.97
N PHE A 179 5.62 4.75 -3.52
CA PHE A 179 7.06 4.72 -3.83
C PHE A 179 7.47 3.58 -4.77
N GLY A 180 6.59 2.64 -5.09
CA GLY A 180 6.76 1.60 -6.09
C GLY A 180 7.64 0.41 -5.68
N THR A 181 8.39 0.50 -4.59
CA THR A 181 9.26 -0.59 -4.12
C THR A 181 9.10 -0.84 -2.62
N TRP A 182 9.23 -2.11 -2.20
CA TRP A 182 9.16 -2.46 -0.78
C TRP A 182 10.30 -1.82 0.03
N ARG A 183 11.45 -1.63 -0.58
CA ARG A 183 12.61 -0.98 0.03
C ARG A 183 12.29 0.46 0.45
N LEU A 184 11.71 1.24 -0.45
CA LEU A 184 11.30 2.62 -0.17
C LEU A 184 10.04 2.68 0.70
N ALA A 185 9.13 1.72 0.56
CA ALA A 185 7.96 1.62 1.41
C ALA A 185 8.33 1.41 2.89
N LEU A 186 9.29 0.54 3.16
CA LEU A 186 9.82 0.32 4.52
C LEU A 186 10.54 1.57 5.06
N ALA A 187 11.34 2.22 4.23
CA ALA A 187 11.98 3.49 4.62
C ALA A 187 10.94 4.57 4.96
N ALA A 188 9.85 4.65 4.16
CA ALA A 188 8.76 5.58 4.40
C ALA A 188 7.89 5.20 5.61
N TYR A 189 7.76 3.91 5.91
CA TYR A 189 7.08 3.43 7.10
C TYR A 189 7.80 3.91 8.37
N ASN A 190 9.12 3.74 8.41
CA ASN A 190 9.96 4.10 9.56
C ASN A 190 10.21 5.62 9.65
N ALA A 191 10.75 6.25 8.59
CA ALA A 191 11.16 7.65 8.60
C ALA A 191 10.06 8.65 8.22
N GLY A 192 8.93 8.15 7.76
CA GLY A 192 7.85 8.95 7.18
C GLY A 192 8.03 9.24 5.68
N PRO A 193 6.92 9.36 4.93
CA PRO A 193 6.97 9.57 3.47
C PRO A 193 7.64 10.87 3.07
N ALA A 194 7.50 11.94 3.85
CA ALA A 194 8.12 13.23 3.56
C ALA A 194 9.66 13.16 3.58
N ALA A 195 10.24 12.31 4.44
CA ALA A 195 11.69 12.12 4.47
C ALA A 195 12.19 11.41 3.20
N VAL A 196 11.49 10.39 2.74
CA VAL A 196 11.82 9.67 1.50
C VAL A 196 11.68 10.59 0.28
N GLU A 197 10.62 11.40 0.21
CA GLU A 197 10.45 12.39 -0.86
C GLU A 197 11.57 13.44 -0.87
N LYS A 198 11.87 14.00 0.29
CA LYS A 198 12.93 15.03 0.45
C LYS A 198 14.28 14.54 -0.04
N HIS A 199 14.60 13.27 0.22
CA HIS A 199 15.91 12.70 -0.15
C HIS A 199 15.88 11.96 -1.49
N GLY A 200 14.73 11.81 -2.15
CA GLY A 200 14.60 11.08 -3.40
C GLY A 200 14.94 9.59 -3.28
N GLY A 201 14.88 9.03 -2.07
CA GLY A 201 15.29 7.66 -1.77
C GLY A 201 15.28 7.39 -0.27
N ILE A 202 16.03 6.36 0.17
CA ILE A 202 16.20 6.10 1.60
C ILE A 202 16.93 7.29 2.23
N PRO A 203 16.34 7.97 3.24
CA PRO A 203 17.02 9.08 3.90
C PRO A 203 18.29 8.56 4.61
N PRO A 204 19.37 9.37 4.69
CA PRO A 204 20.62 8.96 5.29
C PRO A 204 20.51 8.97 6.83
N TYR A 205 19.50 8.30 7.35
CA TYR A 205 19.29 8.08 8.76
C TYR A 205 19.72 6.65 9.07
N ARG A 206 20.76 6.50 9.89
CA ARG A 206 21.33 5.19 10.26
C ARG A 206 20.27 4.21 10.78
N GLU A 207 19.29 4.72 11.51
CA GLU A 207 18.16 3.92 12.00
C GLU A 207 17.35 3.36 10.84
N THR A 208 16.94 4.21 9.88
CA THR A 208 16.12 3.80 8.73
C THR A 208 16.87 2.87 7.78
N GLU A 209 18.16 3.13 7.53
CA GLU A 209 19.00 2.24 6.74
C GLU A 209 19.08 0.84 7.35
N ASN A 210 19.37 0.77 8.66
CA ASN A 210 19.42 -0.48 9.40
C ASN A 210 18.06 -1.19 9.44
N TYR A 211 16.97 -0.44 9.59
CA TYR A 211 15.61 -0.97 9.57
C TYR A 211 15.30 -1.70 8.26
N VAL A 212 15.59 -1.04 7.14
CA VAL A 212 15.37 -1.63 5.81
C VAL A 212 16.21 -2.89 5.61
N VAL A 213 17.47 -2.87 6.02
CA VAL A 213 18.37 -4.04 5.96
C VAL A 213 17.87 -5.17 6.87
N ALA A 214 17.44 -4.87 8.09
CA ALA A 214 16.94 -5.88 9.02
C ALA A 214 15.71 -6.63 8.48
N ILE A 215 14.87 -5.96 7.70
CA ILE A 215 13.65 -6.55 7.15
C ILE A 215 13.89 -7.23 5.79
N LEU A 216 14.69 -6.66 4.93
CA LEU A 216 14.93 -7.21 3.59
C LEU A 216 16.15 -8.15 3.51
N GLY A 217 17.08 -8.09 4.44
CA GLY A 217 18.31 -8.89 4.48
C GLY A 217 19.47 -8.18 3.84
#